data_623f0a4a51c8fc199acab865e2a16cd9
#
_entry.id   623f0a4a51c8fc199acab865e2a16cd9
#
_cell.length_a   1.000
_cell.length_b   1.000
_cell.length_c   1.000
_cell.angle_alpha   90.00
_cell.angle_beta   90.00
_cell.angle_gamma   90.00
#
_symmetry.space_group_name_H-M   'P 1'
#
loop_
_entity.id
_entity.type
_entity.pdbx_description
1 polymer ?
#
loop_
_entity_poly.entity_id
_entity_poly.type
_entity_poly.pdbx_seq_one_letter_code
_entity_poly.pdbx_strand_id
1 'polypeptide(L)'
;MAAQVAQKPTLFIVRHGERVDETSHKAAWKAQTPANRRFDPPLTEQGATQARTAAEFLRSQCFDRIYASPCARTLATAKELSEALGDLPVTVVPALAACAAAVKKRGLENLPFLAPTEMARMCPRIDSFGESAPKSFEAACAWVSQQTPQALVVSHREGIRDLAHEKLKLPYCAVGVFEKGGEEDWVLKALHRNTGELLVSRG
;
A
#
# COMPACT_ATOMS: atom_id res chain seq x y z
N MET A 1 -13.14 -31.55 20.07
CA MET A 1 -12.29 -30.71 19.20
C MET A 1 -13.18 -29.62 18.62
N ALA A 2 -13.02 -28.38 19.04
CA ALA A 2 -13.75 -27.26 18.42
C ALA A 2 -13.24 -27.07 17.00
N ALA A 3 -14.11 -27.12 16.02
CA ALA A 3 -13.77 -26.79 14.64
C ALA A 3 -13.30 -25.33 14.61
N GLN A 4 -12.04 -25.12 14.27
CA GLN A 4 -11.46 -23.81 14.05
C GLN A 4 -12.20 -23.23 12.83
N VAL A 5 -13.10 -22.28 13.05
CA VAL A 5 -13.76 -21.54 11.96
C VAL A 5 -12.63 -20.88 11.17
N ALA A 6 -12.42 -21.32 9.92
CA ALA A 6 -11.39 -20.77 9.06
C ALA A 6 -11.64 -19.27 8.92
N GLN A 7 -10.74 -18.46 9.43
CA GLN A 7 -10.82 -16.99 9.33
C GLN A 7 -10.76 -16.61 7.86
N LYS A 8 -11.74 -15.80 7.42
CA LYS A 8 -11.74 -15.29 6.03
C LYS A 8 -10.50 -14.45 5.78
N PRO A 9 -9.83 -14.63 4.65
CA PRO A 9 -8.71 -13.77 4.27
C PRO A 9 -9.12 -12.29 4.30
N THR A 10 -8.33 -11.49 5.01
CA THR A 10 -8.58 -10.06 5.21
C THR A 10 -7.39 -9.23 4.72
N LEU A 11 -7.64 -8.21 3.91
CA LEU A 11 -6.63 -7.26 3.46
C LEU A 11 -6.87 -5.89 4.11
N PHE A 12 -5.86 -5.36 4.75
CA PHE A 12 -5.77 -3.98 5.18
C PHE A 12 -4.92 -3.23 4.16
N ILE A 13 -5.55 -2.41 3.31
CA ILE A 13 -4.84 -1.68 2.24
C ILE A 13 -4.72 -0.22 2.63
N VAL A 14 -3.49 0.21 2.87
CA VAL A 14 -3.14 1.59 3.24
C VAL A 14 -2.76 2.38 1.98
N ARG A 15 -3.43 3.49 1.73
CA ARG A 15 -2.96 4.49 0.78
C ARG A 15 -1.67 5.12 1.30
N HIS A 16 -0.66 5.33 0.46
CA HIS A 16 0.56 6.07 0.84
C HIS A 16 0.24 7.44 1.47
N GLY A 17 1.16 7.98 2.27
CA GLY A 17 1.08 9.31 2.88
C GLY A 17 1.20 10.46 1.88
N GLU A 18 1.12 11.70 2.37
CA GLU A 18 1.23 12.91 1.55
C GLU A 18 2.54 12.93 0.76
N ARG A 19 2.47 13.33 -0.50
CA ARG A 19 3.59 13.37 -1.42
C ARG A 19 3.93 14.81 -1.85
N VAL A 20 5.22 15.05 -2.09
CA VAL A 20 5.78 16.39 -2.33
C VAL A 20 5.15 17.12 -3.52
N ASP A 21 4.72 16.41 -4.56
CA ASP A 21 4.15 17.00 -5.77
C ASP A 21 2.67 17.43 -5.65
N GLU A 22 2.04 17.20 -4.50
CA GLU A 22 0.71 17.70 -4.16
C GLU A 22 0.78 18.85 -3.12
N THR A 23 1.98 19.42 -2.89
CA THR A 23 2.24 20.52 -1.96
C THR A 23 2.81 21.76 -2.68
N SER A 24 3.07 22.85 -1.94
CA SER A 24 3.78 24.04 -2.42
C SER A 24 5.22 23.74 -2.89
N HIS A 25 5.83 22.63 -2.46
CA HIS A 25 7.18 22.22 -2.85
C HIS A 25 7.26 21.56 -4.23
N LYS A 26 6.14 21.34 -4.90
CA LYS A 26 6.05 20.67 -6.21
C LYS A 26 6.99 21.27 -7.27
N ALA A 27 7.05 22.59 -7.37
CA ALA A 27 7.85 23.24 -8.40
C ALA A 27 9.35 23.01 -8.16
N ALA A 28 9.83 23.20 -6.94
CA ALA A 28 11.21 22.98 -6.54
C ALA A 28 11.62 21.51 -6.73
N TRP A 29 10.78 20.57 -6.28
CA TRP A 29 11.01 19.14 -6.48
C TRP A 29 11.11 18.77 -7.97
N LYS A 30 10.19 19.26 -8.81
CA LYS A 30 10.22 18.99 -10.26
C LYS A 30 11.47 19.55 -10.95
N ALA A 31 11.95 20.70 -10.53
CA ALA A 31 13.15 21.32 -11.09
C ALA A 31 14.41 20.46 -10.83
N GLN A 32 14.47 19.80 -9.67
CA GLN A 32 15.60 18.96 -9.23
C GLN A 32 15.47 17.48 -9.65
N THR A 33 14.29 17.06 -10.15
CA THR A 33 14.02 15.65 -10.44
C THR A 33 14.05 15.39 -11.95
N PRO A 34 14.83 14.40 -12.43
CA PRO A 34 14.83 13.97 -13.82
C PRO A 34 13.41 13.65 -14.34
N ALA A 35 13.12 14.00 -15.59
CA ALA A 35 11.77 13.87 -16.16
C ALA A 35 11.20 12.44 -16.07
N ASN A 36 12.04 11.43 -16.26
CA ASN A 36 11.68 10.03 -16.19
C ASN A 36 11.38 9.54 -14.77
N ARG A 37 11.79 10.29 -13.72
CA ARG A 37 11.55 9.98 -12.30
C ARG A 37 10.36 10.76 -11.71
N ARG A 38 9.80 11.73 -12.42
CA ARG A 38 8.70 12.59 -11.92
C ARG A 38 7.38 11.85 -11.71
N PHE A 39 7.27 10.60 -12.12
CA PHE A 39 6.10 9.75 -11.82
C PHE A 39 6.10 9.23 -10.37
N ASP A 40 7.25 9.28 -9.69
CA ASP A 40 7.48 8.66 -8.38
C ASP A 40 7.94 9.69 -7.34
N PRO A 41 7.06 10.65 -6.95
CA PRO A 41 7.36 11.64 -5.93
C PRO A 41 7.53 10.99 -4.55
N PRO A 42 8.51 11.47 -3.74
CA PRO A 42 8.67 11.02 -2.36
C PRO A 42 7.56 11.53 -1.44
N LEU A 43 7.49 10.98 -0.24
CA LEU A 43 6.67 11.52 0.85
C LEU A 43 7.20 12.87 1.33
N THR A 44 6.30 13.66 1.90
CA THR A 44 6.63 14.79 2.79
C THR A 44 6.84 14.26 4.22
N GLU A 45 7.35 15.10 5.12
CA GLU A 45 7.41 14.79 6.55
C GLU A 45 6.00 14.62 7.16
N GLN A 46 5.05 15.40 6.70
CA GLN A 46 3.63 15.23 7.02
C GLN A 46 3.13 13.86 6.58
N GLY A 47 3.54 13.38 5.39
CA GLY A 47 3.20 12.05 4.91
C GLY A 47 3.75 10.92 5.79
N ALA A 48 4.98 11.08 6.29
CA ALA A 48 5.58 10.15 7.25
C ALA A 48 4.81 10.15 8.59
N THR A 49 4.44 11.34 9.10
CA THR A 49 3.61 11.46 10.31
C THR A 49 2.24 10.80 10.13
N GLN A 50 1.59 10.98 8.98
CA GLN A 50 0.33 10.31 8.67
C GLN A 50 0.46 8.77 8.70
N ALA A 51 1.59 8.22 8.24
CA ALA A 51 1.85 6.79 8.28
C ALA A 51 2.02 6.29 9.72
N ARG A 52 2.76 7.00 10.57
CA ARG A 52 2.88 6.66 12.00
C ARG A 52 1.53 6.68 12.71
N THR A 53 0.69 7.68 12.44
CA THR A 53 -0.68 7.74 12.98
C THR A 53 -1.52 6.54 12.52
N ALA A 54 -1.39 6.12 11.25
CA ALA A 54 -2.08 4.93 10.76
C ALA A 54 -1.60 3.65 11.45
N ALA A 55 -0.30 3.56 11.79
CA ALA A 55 0.24 2.44 12.55
C ALA A 55 -0.38 2.34 13.96
N GLU A 56 -0.65 3.46 14.63
CA GLU A 56 -1.32 3.47 15.94
C GLU A 56 -2.70 2.82 15.86
N PHE A 57 -3.48 3.17 14.83
CA PHE A 57 -4.78 2.54 14.57
C PHE A 57 -4.66 1.05 14.26
N LEU A 58 -3.64 0.66 13.49
CA LEU A 58 -3.41 -0.73 13.08
C LEU A 58 -2.77 -1.61 14.16
N ARG A 59 -2.30 -1.03 15.26
CA ARG A 59 -1.55 -1.75 16.32
C ARG A 59 -2.33 -2.86 17.01
N SER A 60 -3.67 -2.77 17.01
CA SER A 60 -4.54 -3.82 17.56
C SER A 60 -4.67 -5.04 16.64
N GLN A 61 -4.18 -4.94 15.41
CA GLN A 61 -4.19 -6.03 14.45
C GLN A 61 -2.85 -6.80 14.50
N CYS A 62 -2.90 -8.10 14.17
CA CYS A 62 -1.72 -8.94 14.13
C CYS A 62 -1.28 -9.11 12.68
N PHE A 63 -0.15 -8.50 12.31
CA PHE A 63 0.46 -8.64 10.99
C PHE A 63 1.83 -9.30 11.11
N ASP A 64 2.14 -10.21 10.19
CA ASP A 64 3.45 -10.86 10.12
C ASP A 64 4.42 -10.10 9.22
N ARG A 65 3.90 -9.35 8.23
CA ARG A 65 4.67 -8.55 7.28
C ARG A 65 3.82 -7.50 6.55
N ILE A 66 4.51 -6.62 5.84
CA ILE A 66 3.92 -5.60 4.98
C ILE A 66 4.23 -5.95 3.52
N TYR A 67 3.23 -5.85 2.64
CA TYR A 67 3.39 -5.94 1.20
C TYR A 67 3.31 -4.53 0.59
N ALA A 68 4.33 -4.09 -0.13
CA ALA A 68 4.41 -2.72 -0.61
C ALA A 68 4.60 -2.63 -2.13
N SER A 69 3.97 -1.65 -2.74
CA SER A 69 4.26 -1.22 -4.11
C SER A 69 5.71 -0.68 -4.19
N PRO A 70 6.42 -0.84 -5.33
CA PRO A 70 7.82 -0.41 -5.50
C PRO A 70 8.02 1.10 -5.59
N CYS A 71 6.97 1.92 -5.49
CA CYS A 71 7.09 3.37 -5.55
C CYS A 71 7.73 3.96 -4.28
N ALA A 72 8.55 5.01 -4.44
CA ALA A 72 9.24 5.67 -3.32
C ALA A 72 8.29 6.05 -2.18
N ARG A 73 7.13 6.64 -2.50
CA ARG A 73 6.11 7.03 -1.52
C ARG A 73 5.50 5.87 -0.75
N THR A 74 5.31 4.72 -1.40
CA THR A 74 4.76 3.52 -0.74
C THR A 74 5.81 2.83 0.11
N LEU A 75 7.06 2.78 -0.33
CA LEU A 75 8.19 2.26 0.44
C LEU A 75 8.45 3.10 1.69
N ALA A 76 8.43 4.43 1.57
CA ALA A 76 8.56 5.31 2.72
C ALA A 76 7.39 5.17 3.71
N THR A 77 6.15 5.01 3.22
CA THR A 77 4.99 4.72 4.07
C THR A 77 5.15 3.36 4.76
N ALA A 78 5.58 2.33 4.03
CA ALA A 78 5.80 0.98 4.58
C ALA A 78 6.90 0.98 5.64
N LYS A 79 7.97 1.76 5.46
CA LYS A 79 9.02 1.97 6.47
C LYS A 79 8.45 2.48 7.79
N GLU A 80 7.69 3.59 7.74
CA GLU A 80 7.11 4.18 8.95
C GLU A 80 6.12 3.22 9.65
N LEU A 81 5.30 2.49 8.87
CA LEU A 81 4.40 1.47 9.41
C LEU A 81 5.19 0.30 10.03
N SER A 82 6.22 -0.21 9.35
CA SER A 82 7.05 -1.31 9.83
C SER A 82 7.69 -0.98 11.17
N GLU A 83 8.39 0.16 11.26
CA GLU A 83 9.06 0.62 12.49
C GLU A 83 8.07 0.79 13.65
N ALA A 84 6.89 1.36 13.39
CA ALA A 84 5.88 1.59 14.41
C ALA A 84 5.11 0.33 14.85
N LEU A 85 5.08 -0.73 14.01
CA LEU A 85 4.40 -2.00 14.26
C LEU A 85 5.35 -3.13 14.72
N GLY A 86 6.57 -2.81 15.15
CA GLY A 86 7.51 -3.79 15.70
C GLY A 86 8.47 -4.35 14.67
N ASP A 87 8.93 -3.51 13.75
CA ASP A 87 9.94 -3.85 12.74
C ASP A 87 9.52 -4.96 11.78
N LEU A 88 8.26 -4.92 11.33
CA LEU A 88 7.71 -5.91 10.41
C LEU A 88 8.55 -5.99 9.12
N PRO A 89 8.84 -7.20 8.62
CA PRO A 89 9.48 -7.38 7.31
C PRO A 89 8.60 -6.85 6.18
N VAL A 90 9.23 -6.38 5.10
CA VAL A 90 8.54 -5.79 3.94
C VAL A 90 8.85 -6.59 2.68
N THR A 91 7.81 -7.04 1.99
CA THR A 91 7.90 -7.63 0.65
C THR A 91 7.48 -6.60 -0.40
N VAL A 92 8.35 -6.33 -1.36
CA VAL A 92 8.02 -5.45 -2.50
C VAL A 92 7.31 -6.25 -3.58
N VAL A 93 6.09 -5.84 -3.93
CA VAL A 93 5.27 -6.50 -4.96
C VAL A 93 4.99 -5.53 -6.11
N PRO A 94 5.65 -5.69 -7.28
CA PRO A 94 5.53 -4.76 -8.39
C PRO A 94 4.09 -4.53 -8.85
N ALA A 95 3.26 -5.56 -8.89
CA ALA A 95 1.87 -5.48 -9.33
C ALA A 95 0.98 -4.62 -8.42
N LEU A 96 1.38 -4.35 -7.16
CA LEU A 96 0.67 -3.40 -6.30
C LEU A 96 0.76 -1.94 -6.81
N ALA A 97 1.62 -1.65 -7.80
CA ALA A 97 1.66 -0.38 -8.53
C ALA A 97 0.80 -0.37 -9.81
N ALA A 98 0.24 -1.49 -10.24
CA ALA A 98 -0.42 -1.63 -11.54
C ALA A 98 -1.65 -0.72 -11.74
N CYS A 99 -2.24 -0.24 -10.64
CA CYS A 99 -3.34 0.73 -10.65
C CYS A 99 -2.89 2.19 -10.76
N ALA A 100 -1.62 2.51 -10.55
CA ALA A 100 -1.12 3.88 -10.63
C ALA A 100 -1.24 4.46 -12.05
N ALA A 101 -1.59 5.76 -12.14
CA ALA A 101 -1.83 6.42 -13.43
C ALA A 101 -0.61 6.35 -14.38
N ALA A 102 0.61 6.40 -13.83
CA ALA A 102 1.83 6.27 -14.61
C ALA A 102 1.97 4.88 -15.25
N VAL A 103 1.58 3.81 -14.52
CA VAL A 103 1.57 2.43 -15.02
C VAL A 103 0.51 2.26 -16.11
N LYS A 104 -0.70 2.77 -15.90
CA LYS A 104 -1.78 2.73 -16.91
C LYS A 104 -1.36 3.40 -18.22
N LYS A 105 -0.47 4.41 -18.16
CA LYS A 105 0.02 5.12 -19.34
C LYS A 105 1.21 4.44 -20.03
N ARG A 106 2.07 3.75 -19.32
CA ARG A 106 3.38 3.26 -19.80
C ARG A 106 3.58 1.76 -19.72
N GLY A 107 2.74 1.04 -19.00
CA GLY A 107 3.00 -0.34 -18.58
C GLY A 107 3.94 -0.43 -17.37
N LEU A 108 3.79 -1.49 -16.58
CA LEU A 108 4.57 -1.70 -15.35
C LEU A 108 6.06 -1.92 -15.64
N GLU A 109 6.34 -2.67 -16.68
CA GLU A 109 7.69 -3.03 -17.16
C GLU A 109 8.49 -1.84 -17.68
N ASN A 110 7.82 -0.77 -18.08
CA ASN A 110 8.45 0.43 -18.65
C ASN A 110 8.66 1.55 -17.62
N LEU A 111 8.36 1.29 -16.34
CA LEU A 111 8.61 2.26 -15.28
C LEU A 111 10.00 2.08 -14.70
N PRO A 112 10.84 3.13 -14.67
CA PRO A 112 12.16 3.08 -14.07
C PRO A 112 12.05 3.17 -12.54
N PHE A 113 11.53 2.13 -11.89
CA PHE A 113 11.56 2.02 -10.44
C PHE A 113 13.00 2.11 -9.91
N LEU A 114 13.15 2.38 -8.63
CA LEU A 114 14.44 2.31 -7.95
C LEU A 114 15.02 0.90 -8.06
N ALA A 115 16.33 0.81 -8.11
CA ALA A 115 17.00 -0.50 -8.02
C ALA A 115 16.75 -1.12 -6.64
N PRO A 116 16.75 -2.46 -6.51
CA PRO A 116 16.54 -3.14 -5.23
C PRO A 116 17.40 -2.61 -4.09
N THR A 117 18.68 -2.28 -4.38
CA THR A 117 19.60 -1.69 -3.40
C THR A 117 19.20 -0.28 -2.93
N GLU A 118 18.60 0.52 -3.80
CA GLU A 118 18.09 1.84 -3.46
C GLU A 118 16.78 1.73 -2.66
N MET A 119 15.90 0.79 -3.05
CA MET A 119 14.68 0.49 -2.28
C MET A 119 15.01 0.05 -0.86
N ALA A 120 16.00 -0.84 -0.68
CA ALA A 120 16.46 -1.30 0.62
C ALA A 120 17.06 -0.17 1.48
N ARG A 121 17.71 0.84 0.87
CA ARG A 121 18.16 2.05 1.61
C ARG A 121 16.99 2.90 2.10
N MET A 122 15.91 2.99 1.32
CA MET A 122 14.71 3.73 1.70
C MET A 122 13.88 3.02 2.76
N CYS A 123 13.78 1.70 2.66
CA CYS A 123 13.06 0.85 3.60
C CYS A 123 13.96 -0.33 3.99
N PRO A 124 14.76 -0.19 5.07
CA PRO A 124 15.73 -1.22 5.49
C PRO A 124 15.11 -2.56 5.89
N ARG A 125 13.79 -2.61 6.06
CA ARG A 125 13.05 -3.84 6.39
C ARG A 125 12.61 -4.64 5.16
N ILE A 126 12.99 -4.22 3.95
CA ILE A 126 12.77 -5.04 2.76
C ILE A 126 13.64 -6.29 2.87
N ASP A 127 12.98 -7.44 2.93
CA ASP A 127 13.60 -8.77 3.00
C ASP A 127 13.37 -9.59 1.72
N SER A 128 12.39 -9.20 0.91
CA SER A 128 12.02 -9.97 -0.28
C SER A 128 11.34 -9.13 -1.36
N PHE A 129 11.39 -9.65 -2.57
CA PHE A 129 10.71 -9.13 -3.73
C PHE A 129 9.79 -10.21 -4.29
N GLY A 130 8.51 -9.88 -4.46
CA GLY A 130 7.50 -10.80 -4.98
C GLY A 130 7.63 -11.01 -6.50
N GLU A 131 8.74 -11.58 -6.96
CA GLU A 131 9.04 -11.80 -8.38
C GLU A 131 8.03 -12.71 -9.06
N SER A 132 7.45 -13.67 -8.33
CA SER A 132 6.41 -14.58 -8.79
C SER A 132 4.99 -14.01 -8.68
N ALA A 133 4.83 -12.78 -8.16
CA ALA A 133 3.52 -12.18 -8.01
C ALA A 133 2.87 -11.90 -9.37
N PRO A 134 1.53 -12.02 -9.46
CA PRO A 134 0.79 -11.74 -10.68
C PRO A 134 0.96 -10.32 -11.19
N LYS A 135 0.63 -10.07 -12.45
CA LYS A 135 0.83 -8.76 -13.10
C LYS A 135 -0.31 -7.76 -12.90
N SER A 136 -1.48 -8.17 -12.38
CA SER A 136 -2.59 -7.26 -12.06
C SER A 136 -2.67 -6.97 -10.58
N PHE A 137 -3.24 -5.83 -10.21
CA PHE A 137 -3.42 -5.43 -8.82
C PHE A 137 -4.28 -6.41 -8.03
N GLU A 138 -5.44 -6.77 -8.60
CA GLU A 138 -6.39 -7.69 -7.97
C GLU A 138 -5.79 -9.08 -7.76
N ALA A 139 -5.13 -9.63 -8.80
CA ALA A 139 -4.45 -10.90 -8.69
C ALA A 139 -3.27 -10.85 -7.69
N ALA A 140 -2.60 -9.70 -7.55
CA ALA A 140 -1.58 -9.51 -6.52
C ALA A 140 -2.19 -9.51 -5.11
N CYS A 141 -3.36 -8.89 -4.92
CA CYS A 141 -4.11 -8.94 -3.67
C CYS A 141 -4.52 -10.39 -3.32
N ALA A 142 -5.00 -11.15 -4.30
CA ALA A 142 -5.32 -12.57 -4.14
C ALA A 142 -4.06 -13.39 -3.78
N TRP A 143 -2.94 -13.14 -4.45
CA TRP A 143 -1.67 -13.80 -4.14
C TRP A 143 -1.20 -13.46 -2.71
N VAL A 144 -1.26 -12.20 -2.29
CA VAL A 144 -0.90 -11.76 -0.93
C VAL A 144 -1.75 -12.48 0.12
N SER A 145 -3.05 -12.61 -0.10
CA SER A 145 -3.96 -13.28 0.85
C SER A 145 -3.72 -14.79 1.00
N GLN A 146 -3.00 -15.40 0.07
CA GLN A 146 -2.58 -16.80 0.17
C GLN A 146 -1.31 -16.95 1.04
N GLN A 147 -0.55 -15.88 1.25
CA GLN A 147 0.66 -15.89 2.07
C GLN A 147 0.34 -15.75 3.56
N THR A 148 -0.72 -15.03 3.90
CA THR A 148 -1.16 -14.77 5.28
C THR A 148 -2.67 -14.50 5.32
N PRO A 149 -3.40 -15.01 6.33
CA PRO A 149 -4.84 -14.79 6.44
C PRO A 149 -5.20 -13.33 6.72
N GLN A 150 -4.29 -12.53 7.30
CA GLN A 150 -4.46 -11.11 7.55
C GLN A 150 -3.25 -10.34 7.03
N ALA A 151 -3.43 -9.63 5.92
CA ALA A 151 -2.33 -8.97 5.22
C ALA A 151 -2.42 -7.45 5.32
N LEU A 152 -1.27 -6.81 5.57
CA LEU A 152 -1.08 -5.36 5.49
C LEU A 152 -0.42 -5.00 4.15
N VAL A 153 -1.12 -4.20 3.35
CA VAL A 153 -0.70 -3.78 2.01
C VAL A 153 -0.54 -2.27 1.97
N VAL A 154 0.57 -1.77 1.40
CA VAL A 154 0.78 -0.34 1.15
C VAL A 154 0.77 -0.07 -0.34
N SER A 155 -0.21 0.71 -0.80
CA SER A 155 -0.44 0.95 -2.21
C SER A 155 -1.00 2.36 -2.48
N HIS A 156 -1.85 2.50 -3.48
CA HIS A 156 -2.34 3.74 -4.04
C HIS A 156 -3.86 3.85 -3.93
N ARG A 157 -4.37 5.08 -3.98
CA ARG A 157 -5.80 5.39 -3.99
C ARG A 157 -6.56 4.61 -5.07
N GLU A 158 -5.95 4.50 -6.24
CA GLU A 158 -6.53 3.83 -7.40
C GLU A 158 -6.75 2.34 -7.13
N GLY A 159 -5.80 1.65 -6.48
CA GLY A 159 -5.93 0.25 -6.12
C GLY A 159 -7.09 -0.04 -5.17
N ILE A 160 -7.25 0.80 -4.15
CA ILE A 160 -8.38 0.67 -3.21
C ILE A 160 -9.69 0.89 -3.95
N ARG A 161 -9.76 1.87 -4.87
CA ARG A 161 -10.96 2.16 -5.66
C ARG A 161 -11.28 1.07 -6.68
N ASP A 162 -10.26 0.58 -7.36
CA ASP A 162 -10.41 -0.49 -8.35
C ASP A 162 -10.92 -1.76 -7.66
N LEU A 163 -10.38 -2.12 -6.48
CA LEU A 163 -10.81 -3.29 -5.70
C LEU A 163 -12.21 -3.13 -5.07
N ALA A 164 -12.56 -1.90 -4.68
CA ALA A 164 -13.88 -1.59 -4.13
C ALA A 164 -14.96 -1.39 -5.22
N HIS A 165 -14.57 -1.33 -6.49
CA HIS A 165 -15.43 -0.97 -7.63
C HIS A 165 -16.18 0.37 -7.43
N GLU A 166 -15.54 1.33 -6.70
CA GLU A 166 -16.21 2.56 -6.29
C GLU A 166 -15.28 3.79 -6.24
N LYS A 167 -15.82 4.97 -6.55
CA LYS A 167 -15.14 6.27 -6.44
C LYS A 167 -15.14 6.78 -5.00
N LEU A 168 -14.33 6.19 -4.14
CA LEU A 168 -14.18 6.57 -2.74
C LEU A 168 -13.36 7.86 -2.57
N LYS A 169 -13.71 8.68 -1.56
CA LYS A 169 -12.82 9.72 -1.03
C LYS A 169 -11.82 9.05 -0.09
N LEU A 170 -10.56 9.06 -0.47
CA LEU A 170 -9.48 8.38 0.24
C LEU A 170 -8.44 9.42 0.67
N PRO A 171 -8.46 9.92 1.92
CA PRO A 171 -7.38 10.76 2.44
C PRO A 171 -6.05 10.00 2.44
N TYR A 172 -4.94 10.69 2.66
CA TYR A 172 -3.63 10.06 2.81
C TYR A 172 -3.62 9.11 4.00
N CYS A 173 -2.94 8.00 3.86
CA CYS A 173 -2.91 6.89 4.82
C CYS A 173 -4.30 6.38 5.24
N ALA A 174 -5.35 6.60 4.43
CA ALA A 174 -6.62 5.90 4.63
C ALA A 174 -6.42 4.39 4.53
N VAL A 175 -7.14 3.65 5.36
CA VAL A 175 -7.08 2.19 5.46
C VAL A 175 -8.39 1.59 4.98
N GLY A 176 -8.36 0.90 3.85
CA GLY A 176 -9.47 0.06 3.38
C GLY A 176 -9.33 -1.36 3.94
N VAL A 177 -10.38 -1.86 4.56
CA VAL A 177 -10.46 -3.24 5.06
C VAL A 177 -11.32 -4.05 4.11
N PHE A 178 -10.73 -5.08 3.51
CA PHE A 178 -11.40 -5.95 2.55
C PHE A 178 -11.43 -7.38 3.06
N GLU A 179 -12.55 -8.04 2.89
CA GLU A 179 -12.70 -9.48 3.12
C GLU A 179 -12.99 -10.20 1.80
N LYS A 180 -12.58 -11.45 1.69
CA LYS A 180 -12.92 -12.27 0.53
C LYS A 180 -14.41 -12.65 0.58
N GLY A 181 -15.19 -12.18 -0.41
CA GLY A 181 -16.65 -12.40 -0.47
C GLY A 181 -17.04 -13.74 -1.09
N GLY A 182 -16.34 -14.18 -2.13
CA GLY A 182 -16.51 -15.43 -2.86
C GLY A 182 -15.17 -15.94 -3.35
N GLU A 183 -15.14 -16.81 -4.38
CA GLU A 183 -13.88 -17.36 -4.88
C GLU A 183 -12.93 -16.29 -5.45
N GLU A 184 -13.44 -15.22 -6.03
CA GLU A 184 -12.63 -14.18 -6.68
C GLU A 184 -12.89 -12.76 -6.18
N ASP A 185 -14.01 -12.45 -5.51
CA ASP A 185 -14.39 -11.09 -5.17
C ASP A 185 -13.88 -10.61 -3.80
N TRP A 186 -13.37 -9.38 -3.78
CA TRP A 186 -13.04 -8.63 -2.56
C TRP A 186 -14.16 -7.66 -2.21
N VAL A 187 -14.65 -7.74 -0.98
CA VAL A 187 -15.69 -6.84 -0.48
C VAL A 187 -15.09 -5.84 0.50
N LEU A 188 -15.23 -4.55 0.20
CA LEU A 188 -14.86 -3.51 1.15
C LEU A 188 -15.80 -3.57 2.35
N LYS A 189 -15.29 -3.87 3.54
CA LYS A 189 -16.04 -3.91 4.81
C LYS A 189 -15.99 -2.58 5.53
N ALA A 190 -14.83 -1.93 5.53
CA ALA A 190 -14.66 -0.63 6.18
C ALA A 190 -13.62 0.22 5.46
N LEU A 191 -13.78 1.53 5.55
CA LEU A 191 -12.78 2.51 5.18
C LEU A 191 -12.57 3.45 6.36
N HIS A 192 -11.32 3.59 6.79
CA HIS A 192 -10.92 4.46 7.90
C HIS A 192 -9.98 5.57 7.45
N ARG A 193 -9.99 6.71 8.15
CA ARG A 193 -8.87 7.66 8.13
C ARG A 193 -7.64 7.02 8.78
N ASN A 194 -6.49 7.65 8.62
CA ASN A 194 -5.27 7.27 9.34
C ASN A 194 -5.42 7.31 10.87
N THR A 195 -6.34 8.09 11.40
CA THR A 195 -6.67 8.18 12.84
C THR A 195 -7.57 7.05 13.34
N GLY A 196 -8.03 6.16 12.48
CA GLY A 196 -9.03 5.14 12.80
C GLY A 196 -10.48 5.61 12.71
N GLU A 197 -10.74 6.90 12.43
CA GLU A 197 -12.09 7.40 12.20
C GLU A 197 -12.75 6.67 11.02
N LEU A 198 -13.92 6.09 11.26
CA LEU A 198 -14.67 5.33 10.26
C LEU A 198 -15.28 6.29 9.23
N LEU A 199 -14.96 6.10 7.95
CA LEU A 199 -15.50 6.85 6.82
C LEU A 199 -16.64 6.12 6.11
N VAL A 200 -16.51 4.79 5.98
CA VAL A 200 -17.48 3.89 5.34
C VAL A 200 -17.51 2.58 6.12
N SER A 201 -18.71 2.07 6.39
CA SER A 201 -18.93 0.73 6.94
C SER A 201 -19.95 -0.01 6.08
N ARG A 202 -19.68 -1.30 5.83
CA ARG A 202 -20.57 -2.19 5.09
C ARG A 202 -20.72 -3.50 5.85
N GLY A 203 -21.95 -3.81 6.17
CA GLY A 203 -22.32 -5.04 6.88
C GLY A 203 -21.99 -6.31 6.10
#